data_59ee289d1a8c7efe94a06957cfe4790c
#
_entry.id   59ee289d1a8c7efe94a06957cfe4790c
#
_cell.length_a   1.000
_cell.length_b   1.000
_cell.length_c   1.000
_cell.angle_alpha   90.00
_cell.angle_beta   90.00
_cell.angle_gamma   90.00
#
_symmetry.space_group_name_H-M   'P 1'
#
loop_
_entity.id
_entity.type
_entity.pdbx_description
1 polymer ?
#
loop_
_entity_poly.entity_id
_entity_poly.type
_entity_poly.pdbx_seq_one_letter_code
_entity_poly.pdbx_strand_id
1 'polypeptide(L)'
;MVSLDAFRWDYPTIYNTPWLDSIAANGVAATMVPSYPSSTFPNHFTLATGLVPDHHGIVNSQFWAPEKGELFSMGDSATRYNPYYFGGEPIWVTAKKQGVKSASIYWVGSDVAIQGPYPDYYLR
;
A
#
# COMPACT_ATOMS: atom_id res chain seq x y z
N MET A 1 -1.57 -3.08 -10.76
CA MET A 1 -2.00 -3.74 -9.50
C MET A 1 -3.33 -3.11 -9.08
N VAL A 2 -4.32 -3.92 -8.68
CA VAL A 2 -5.60 -3.47 -8.12
C VAL A 2 -5.76 -4.17 -6.77
N SER A 3 -6.15 -3.43 -5.73
CA SER A 3 -6.43 -3.98 -4.41
C SER A 3 -7.90 -3.78 -4.05
N LEU A 4 -8.50 -4.81 -3.52
CA LEU A 4 -9.84 -4.79 -2.92
C LEU A 4 -9.65 -4.96 -1.41
N ASP A 5 -9.68 -3.85 -0.67
CA ASP A 5 -9.47 -3.87 0.79
C ASP A 5 -10.54 -4.71 1.49
N ALA A 6 -10.13 -5.45 2.53
CA ALA A 6 -10.99 -6.37 3.29
C ALA A 6 -11.69 -7.45 2.44
N PHE A 7 -11.23 -7.71 1.23
CA PHE A 7 -11.77 -8.76 0.38
C PHE A 7 -11.23 -10.12 0.81
N ARG A 8 -12.08 -10.95 1.42
CA ARG A 8 -11.70 -12.26 1.93
C ARG A 8 -11.49 -13.25 0.78
N TRP A 9 -10.49 -14.11 0.90
CA TRP A 9 -10.04 -15.05 -0.13
C TRP A 9 -11.14 -15.99 -0.67
N ASP A 10 -12.16 -16.30 0.13
CA ASP A 10 -13.25 -17.21 -0.23
C ASP A 10 -14.52 -16.49 -0.73
N TYR A 11 -14.54 -15.17 -0.82
CA TYR A 11 -15.69 -14.43 -1.35
C TYR A 11 -16.13 -14.87 -2.76
N PRO A 12 -15.22 -15.22 -3.68
CA PRO A 12 -15.65 -15.76 -4.99
C PRO A 12 -16.39 -17.10 -4.91
N THR A 13 -16.23 -17.86 -3.83
CA THR A 13 -16.99 -19.12 -3.63
C THR A 13 -18.36 -18.90 -2.96
N ILE A 14 -18.56 -17.74 -2.32
CA ILE A 14 -19.78 -17.40 -1.57
C ILE A 14 -20.70 -16.50 -2.38
N TYR A 15 -20.12 -15.61 -3.15
CA TYR A 15 -20.84 -14.59 -3.91
C TYR A 15 -20.64 -14.74 -5.41
N ASN A 16 -21.58 -14.23 -6.19
CA ASN A 16 -21.43 -14.21 -7.65
C ASN A 16 -20.42 -13.14 -8.07
N THR A 17 -19.24 -13.58 -8.53
CA THR A 17 -18.12 -12.71 -8.92
C THR A 17 -17.64 -13.01 -10.35
N PRO A 18 -18.50 -12.87 -11.38
CA PRO A 18 -18.24 -13.42 -12.72
C PRO A 18 -16.96 -12.88 -13.37
N TRP A 19 -16.58 -11.65 -13.07
CA TRP A 19 -15.34 -11.07 -13.57
C TRP A 19 -14.09 -11.60 -12.88
N LEU A 20 -14.12 -11.79 -11.55
CA LEU A 20 -13.01 -12.41 -10.81
C LEU A 20 -12.87 -13.88 -11.20
N ASP A 21 -13.98 -14.58 -11.38
CA ASP A 21 -14.00 -15.98 -11.84
C ASP A 21 -13.40 -16.10 -13.23
N SER A 22 -13.74 -15.16 -14.14
CA SER A 22 -13.16 -15.11 -15.48
C SER A 22 -11.65 -14.85 -15.46
N ILE A 23 -11.18 -13.94 -14.59
CA ILE A 23 -9.74 -13.67 -14.42
C ILE A 23 -9.03 -14.91 -13.87
N ALA A 24 -9.61 -15.56 -12.87
CA ALA A 24 -9.05 -16.79 -12.27
C ALA A 24 -8.97 -17.94 -13.29
N ALA A 25 -9.99 -18.11 -14.14
CA ALA A 25 -10.02 -19.14 -15.17
C ALA A 25 -9.00 -18.93 -16.30
N ASN A 26 -8.60 -17.70 -16.56
CA ASN A 26 -7.65 -17.33 -17.61
C ASN A 26 -6.26 -16.96 -17.07
N GLY A 27 -6.04 -17.02 -15.78
CA GLY A 27 -4.81 -16.64 -15.10
C GLY A 27 -4.43 -17.60 -13.98
N VAL A 28 -3.89 -17.04 -12.91
CA VAL A 28 -3.54 -17.79 -11.70
C VAL A 28 -4.26 -17.17 -10.51
N ALA A 29 -4.92 -17.98 -9.70
CA ALA A 29 -5.51 -17.60 -8.43
C ALA A 29 -4.75 -18.26 -7.28
N ALA A 30 -4.45 -17.49 -6.23
CA ALA A 30 -3.78 -17.96 -5.03
C ALA A 30 -4.28 -17.21 -3.80
N THR A 31 -4.14 -17.82 -2.64
CA THR A 31 -4.35 -17.14 -1.36
C THR A 31 -3.11 -16.36 -0.97
N MET A 32 -3.30 -15.22 -0.33
CA MET A 32 -2.22 -14.39 0.19
C MET A 32 -2.38 -14.21 1.70
N VAL A 33 -1.30 -14.45 2.44
CA VAL A 33 -1.25 -14.17 3.88
C VAL A 33 -0.77 -12.74 4.07
N PRO A 34 -1.54 -11.87 4.76
CA PRO A 34 -1.11 -10.51 5.02
C PRO A 34 0.07 -10.44 5.99
N SER A 35 0.82 -9.34 5.96
CA SER A 35 1.82 -9.04 6.98
C SER A 35 1.15 -8.70 8.31
N TYR A 36 1.84 -8.97 9.41
CA TYR A 36 1.40 -8.47 10.72
C TYR A 36 1.87 -7.02 10.94
N PRO A 37 0.99 -6.13 11.47
CA PRO A 37 -0.44 -6.33 11.74
C PRO A 37 -1.26 -6.36 10.45
N SER A 38 -2.30 -7.20 10.41
CA SER A 38 -3.17 -7.38 9.24
C SER A 38 -4.17 -6.21 9.10
N SER A 39 -3.67 -4.99 8.98
CA SER A 39 -4.47 -3.78 8.80
C SER A 39 -4.18 -3.10 7.46
N THR A 40 -5.08 -2.23 7.02
CA THR A 40 -5.11 -1.62 5.70
C THR A 40 -3.79 -0.92 5.33
N PHE A 41 -3.35 0.05 6.13
CA PHE A 41 -2.20 0.88 5.76
C PHE A 41 -0.89 0.12 5.72
N PRO A 42 -0.52 -0.66 6.76
CA PRO A 42 0.69 -1.48 6.72
C PRO A 42 0.74 -2.40 5.51
N ASN A 43 -0.36 -3.12 5.22
CA ASN A 43 -0.37 -4.10 4.14
C ASN A 43 -0.34 -3.49 2.74
N HIS A 44 -1.07 -2.39 2.50
CA HIS A 44 -0.98 -1.70 1.21
C HIS A 44 0.40 -1.11 0.97
N PHE A 45 1.08 -0.64 2.02
CA PHE A 45 2.44 -0.14 1.89
C PHE A 45 3.46 -1.26 1.73
N THR A 46 3.24 -2.42 2.38
CA THR A 46 3.98 -3.67 2.11
C THR A 46 3.89 -4.07 0.64
N LEU A 47 2.69 -4.05 0.05
CA LEU A 47 2.51 -4.37 -1.38
C LEU A 47 3.23 -3.40 -2.31
N ALA A 48 3.35 -2.13 -1.92
CA ALA A 48 4.03 -1.11 -2.72
C ALA A 48 5.55 -1.14 -2.60
N THR A 49 6.10 -1.65 -1.50
CA THR A 49 7.54 -1.61 -1.20
C THR A 49 8.22 -2.99 -1.21
N GLY A 50 7.44 -4.05 -1.05
CA GLY A 50 7.98 -5.40 -0.81
C GLY A 50 8.59 -5.59 0.58
N LEU A 51 8.43 -4.63 1.48
CA LEU A 51 8.95 -4.67 2.86
C LEU A 51 7.85 -4.97 3.85
N VAL A 52 8.19 -5.62 4.96
CA VAL A 52 7.28 -5.81 6.10
C VAL A 52 7.20 -4.52 6.94
N PRO A 53 6.14 -4.33 7.76
CA PRO A 53 5.94 -3.11 8.55
C PRO A 53 7.12 -2.66 9.40
N ASP A 54 7.88 -3.58 10.00
CA ASP A 54 9.08 -3.27 10.78
C ASP A 54 10.18 -2.59 9.96
N HIS A 55 10.21 -2.83 8.64
CA HIS A 55 11.22 -2.27 7.75
C HIS A 55 10.74 -1.01 7.04
N HIS A 56 9.46 -0.89 6.75
CA HIS A 56 8.94 0.31 6.09
C HIS A 56 8.33 1.35 7.04
N GLY A 57 8.22 1.03 8.35
CA GLY A 57 7.87 1.98 9.40
C GLY A 57 6.36 2.24 9.59
N ILE A 58 5.51 1.92 8.63
CA ILE A 58 4.05 2.09 8.77
C ILE A 58 3.47 0.86 9.46
N VAL A 59 3.45 0.89 10.78
CA VAL A 59 3.03 -0.24 11.62
C VAL A 59 1.54 -0.23 11.96
N ASN A 60 0.87 0.92 11.79
CA ASN A 60 -0.58 1.06 11.97
C ASN A 60 -1.07 2.36 11.32
N SER A 61 -2.38 2.61 11.33
CA SER A 61 -2.98 3.90 10.96
C SER A 61 -2.67 5.02 11.97
N GLN A 62 -2.36 4.64 13.21
CA GLN A 62 -1.86 5.52 14.28
C GLN A 62 -0.82 4.77 15.10
N PHE A 63 0.30 5.42 15.42
CA PHE A 63 1.32 4.87 16.30
C PHE A 63 2.18 5.97 16.89
N TRP A 64 2.72 5.72 18.09
CA TRP A 64 3.69 6.62 18.74
C TRP A 64 5.05 6.48 18.06
N ALA A 65 5.64 7.60 17.67
CA ALA A 65 6.99 7.68 17.11
C ALA A 65 7.97 8.22 18.18
N PRO A 66 8.65 7.37 18.93
CA PRO A 66 9.45 7.79 20.09
C PRO A 66 10.62 8.70 19.72
N GLU A 67 11.21 8.52 18.55
CA GLU A 67 12.32 9.33 18.04
C GLU A 67 11.91 10.77 17.74
N LYS A 68 10.62 10.99 17.44
CA LYS A 68 10.03 12.31 17.18
C LYS A 68 9.30 12.86 18.41
N GLY A 69 8.95 12.00 19.37
CA GLY A 69 8.12 12.37 20.51
C GLY A 69 6.69 12.78 20.12
N GLU A 70 6.17 12.24 19.01
CA GLU A 70 4.84 12.60 18.50
C GLU A 70 4.04 11.37 18.02
N LEU A 71 2.73 11.54 17.92
CA LEU A 71 1.82 10.52 17.42
C LEU A 71 1.71 10.65 15.90
N PHE A 72 2.12 9.63 15.16
CA PHE A 72 1.76 9.51 13.75
C PHE A 72 0.27 9.17 13.62
N SER A 73 -0.41 9.85 12.71
CA SER A 73 -1.79 9.53 12.34
C SER A 73 -2.04 9.75 10.86
N MET A 74 -2.63 8.77 10.19
CA MET A 74 -3.09 8.90 8.81
C MET A 74 -4.24 9.92 8.66
N GLY A 75 -4.92 10.26 9.76
CA GLY A 75 -5.94 11.31 9.80
C GLY A 75 -5.38 12.73 9.95
N ASP A 76 -4.11 12.86 10.32
CA ASP A 76 -3.45 14.15 10.53
C ASP A 76 -2.53 14.47 9.35
N SER A 77 -2.82 15.57 8.65
CA SER A 77 -2.04 16.01 7.50
C SER A 77 -0.58 16.35 7.82
N ALA A 78 -0.28 16.77 9.05
CA ALA A 78 1.07 17.10 9.47
C ALA A 78 1.99 15.86 9.51
N THR A 79 1.46 14.72 9.93
CA THR A 79 2.21 13.45 10.00
C THR A 79 2.00 12.61 8.75
N ARG A 80 0.78 12.53 8.22
CA ARG A 80 0.43 11.72 7.05
C ARG A 80 1.30 12.01 5.83
N TYR A 81 1.59 13.29 5.55
CA TYR A 81 2.37 13.70 4.37
C TYR A 81 3.86 13.84 4.66
N ASN A 82 4.30 13.52 5.85
CA ASN A 82 5.70 13.61 6.23
C ASN A 82 6.45 12.33 5.81
N PRO A 83 7.38 12.41 4.82
CA PRO A 83 8.10 11.24 4.32
C PRO A 83 9.00 10.56 5.35
N TYR A 84 9.26 11.21 6.48
CA TYR A 84 10.04 10.65 7.58
C TYR A 84 9.51 9.29 8.07
N TYR A 85 8.18 9.11 8.08
CA TYR A 85 7.54 7.90 8.58
C TYR A 85 7.53 6.73 7.60
N PHE A 86 7.88 6.99 6.33
CA PHE A 86 7.75 6.01 5.26
C PHE A 86 9.12 5.51 4.83
N GLY A 87 9.49 4.31 5.26
CA GLY A 87 10.70 3.63 4.84
C GLY A 87 10.51 2.83 3.56
N GLY A 88 11.63 2.50 2.90
CA GLY A 88 11.62 1.73 1.67
C GLY A 88 11.28 2.54 0.42
N GLU A 89 11.57 1.96 -0.73
CA GLU A 89 11.29 2.56 -2.03
C GLU A 89 10.00 1.99 -2.62
N PRO A 90 8.96 2.81 -2.82
CA PRO A 90 7.73 2.32 -3.42
C PRO A 90 7.90 2.01 -4.92
N ILE A 91 7.11 1.07 -5.43
CA ILE A 91 7.18 0.58 -6.81
C ILE A 91 7.05 1.71 -7.87
N TRP A 92 6.32 2.78 -7.60
CA TRP A 92 6.20 3.93 -8.52
C TRP A 92 7.51 4.72 -8.64
N VAL A 93 8.32 4.78 -7.58
CA VAL A 93 9.66 5.40 -7.61
C VAL A 93 10.60 4.52 -8.42
N THR A 94 10.60 3.21 -8.19
CA THR A 94 11.35 2.23 -8.98
C THR A 94 10.97 2.29 -10.46
N ALA A 95 9.68 2.32 -10.78
CA ALA A 95 9.19 2.47 -12.14
C ALA A 95 9.75 3.73 -12.80
N LYS A 96 9.70 4.86 -12.12
CA LYS A 96 10.21 6.14 -12.65
C LYS A 96 11.73 6.13 -12.87
N LYS A 97 12.50 5.52 -11.98
CA LYS A 97 13.95 5.31 -12.17
C LYS A 97 14.28 4.49 -13.41
N GLN A 98 13.37 3.62 -13.80
CA GLN A 98 13.48 2.77 -15.00
C GLN A 98 12.83 3.40 -16.23
N GLY A 99 12.40 4.65 -16.19
CA GLY A 99 11.76 5.36 -17.30
C GLY A 99 10.31 4.93 -17.58
N VAL A 100 9.70 4.20 -16.66
CA VAL A 100 8.31 3.75 -16.77
C VAL A 100 7.39 4.76 -16.09
N LYS A 101 6.40 5.26 -16.83
CA LYS A 101 5.35 6.14 -16.28
C LYS A 101 4.40 5.33 -15.39
N SER A 102 4.01 5.94 -14.27
CA SER A 102 3.11 5.33 -13.29
C SER A 102 1.93 6.23 -12.96
N ALA A 103 0.80 5.60 -12.69
CA ALA A 103 -0.39 6.25 -12.15
C ALA A 103 -0.84 5.53 -10.87
N SER A 104 -1.25 6.28 -9.87
CA SER A 104 -1.77 5.76 -8.60
C SER A 104 -3.11 6.38 -8.27
N ILE A 105 -4.06 5.55 -7.83
CA ILE A 105 -5.39 6.00 -7.43
C ILE A 105 -5.64 5.49 -6.01
N TYR A 106 -5.75 6.40 -5.05
CA TYR A 106 -6.03 6.14 -3.64
C TYR A 106 -5.09 5.13 -2.96
N TRP A 107 -3.85 4.97 -3.45
CA TRP A 107 -2.89 4.06 -2.84
C TRP A 107 -2.14 4.72 -1.69
N VAL A 108 -1.99 3.99 -0.59
CA VAL A 108 -1.28 4.45 0.61
C VAL A 108 0.15 4.89 0.28
N GLY A 109 0.49 6.12 0.65
CA GLY A 109 1.82 6.70 0.44
C GLY A 109 2.08 7.25 -0.95
N SER A 110 1.18 7.08 -1.93
CA SER A 110 1.40 7.62 -3.29
C SER A 110 1.32 9.15 -3.37
N ASP A 111 0.79 9.77 -2.35
CA ASP A 111 0.70 11.22 -2.15
C ASP A 111 1.77 11.78 -1.19
N VAL A 112 2.82 10.98 -0.92
CA VAL A 112 3.99 11.36 -0.12
C VAL A 112 5.25 11.21 -0.96
N ALA A 113 6.22 12.12 -0.83
CA ALA A 113 7.50 12.08 -1.54
C ALA A 113 8.48 11.10 -0.86
N ILE A 114 8.19 9.80 -0.96
CA ILE A 114 8.94 8.74 -0.28
C ILE A 114 10.15 8.34 -1.12
N GLN A 115 11.36 8.68 -0.66
CA GLN A 115 12.65 8.33 -1.29
C GLN A 115 12.76 8.68 -2.79
N GLY A 116 11.88 9.53 -3.28
CA GLY A 116 11.87 9.93 -4.68
C GLY A 116 10.63 10.73 -5.05
N PRO A 117 10.42 10.93 -6.35
CA PRO A 117 9.29 11.70 -6.84
C PRO A 117 7.97 10.94 -6.69
N TYR A 118 6.88 11.68 -6.69
CA TYR A 118 5.52 11.14 -6.80
C TYR A 118 5.35 10.29 -8.07
N PRO A 119 4.33 9.43 -8.13
CA PRO A 119 3.84 8.86 -9.39
C PRO A 119 3.59 9.99 -10.42
N ASP A 120 3.68 9.70 -11.71
CA ASP A 120 3.44 10.72 -12.74
C ASP A 120 2.02 11.26 -12.69
N TYR A 121 1.08 10.41 -12.30
CA TYR A 121 -0.31 10.76 -12.06
C TYR A 121 -0.78 10.11 -10.75
N TYR A 122 -1.47 10.86 -9.89
CA TYR A 122 -2.08 10.29 -8.69
C TYR A 122 -3.35 11.03 -8.28
N LEU A 123 -4.28 10.25 -7.68
CA LEU A 123 -5.47 10.77 -7.01
C LEU A 123 -5.39 10.42 -5.51
N ARG A 124 -5.79 11.39 -4.68
CA ARG A 124 -5.87 11.30 -3.21
C ARG A 124 -7.27 10.94 -2.77
#